data_a1f5d726fc4d264a66e9abed52f69fc9
#
_entry.id   a1f5d726fc4d264a66e9abed52f69fc9
#
_cell.length_a   1.000
_cell.length_b   1.000
_cell.length_c   1.000
_cell.angle_alpha   90.00
_cell.angle_beta   90.00
_cell.angle_gamma   90.00
#
_symmetry.space_group_name_H-M   'P 1'
#
loop_
_entity.id
_entity.type
_entity.pdbx_description
1 polymer ?
#
loop_
_entity_poly.entity_id
_entity_poly.type
_entity_poly.pdbx_seq_one_letter_code
_entity_poly.pdbx_strand_id
1 'polypeptide(L)'
;GYIKELTGKQFIAGDAIELEVSTFASWAYGLIGQPQMINDADQKIREFSSGLSLDSQFCVEESHYVMSRFLPQDIDNYLTARRDGRGGMPRMERKTREALLSEVIRPYIEYKISNSLWYWNDLATALALNKKASYDVVVVDETQDFSANEIRAVMNQLAEEHTVTFVLDSAQRIYARNFTWAEA
;
A
#
# COMPACT_ATOMS: atom_id res chain seq x y z
N GLY A 1 -24.31 4.77 -21.78
CA GLY A 1 -23.26 4.03 -22.38
C GLY A 1 -22.42 3.26 -21.41
N TYR A 2 -21.16 3.53 -21.36
CA TYR A 2 -20.12 2.76 -20.66
C TYR A 2 -20.36 2.63 -19.14
N ILE A 3 -20.76 3.70 -18.47
CA ILE A 3 -21.10 3.68 -17.03
C ILE A 3 -22.25 2.72 -16.72
N LYS A 4 -23.27 2.67 -17.60
CA LYS A 4 -24.39 1.74 -17.43
C LYS A 4 -23.94 0.26 -17.51
N GLU A 5 -22.97 -0.04 -18.38
CA GLU A 5 -22.42 -1.39 -18.49
C GLU A 5 -21.62 -1.78 -17.23
N LEU A 6 -20.88 -0.84 -16.66
CA LEU A 6 -20.10 -1.08 -15.43
C LEU A 6 -20.98 -1.24 -14.19
N THR A 7 -22.06 -0.48 -14.05
CA THR A 7 -22.87 -0.46 -12.83
C THR A 7 -24.12 -1.34 -12.90
N GLY A 8 -24.53 -1.76 -14.10
CA GLY A 8 -25.79 -2.45 -14.32
C GLY A 8 -27.06 -1.61 -14.03
N LYS A 9 -26.90 -0.38 -13.54
CA LYS A 9 -27.99 0.53 -13.21
C LYS A 9 -28.50 1.28 -14.44
N GLN A 10 -29.82 1.46 -14.55
CA GLN A 10 -30.39 2.42 -15.47
C GLN A 10 -30.41 3.79 -14.80
N PHE A 11 -29.62 4.73 -15.35
CA PHE A 11 -29.71 6.12 -14.92
C PHE A 11 -30.94 6.78 -15.56
N ILE A 12 -31.76 7.39 -14.71
CA ILE A 12 -32.93 8.18 -15.14
C ILE A 12 -32.41 9.59 -15.49
N ALA A 13 -33.04 10.28 -16.45
CA ALA A 13 -32.68 11.64 -16.78
C ALA A 13 -32.84 12.55 -15.55
N GLY A 14 -31.73 13.14 -15.07
CA GLY A 14 -31.69 13.95 -13.85
C GLY A 14 -30.88 13.38 -12.72
N ASP A 15 -30.43 12.11 -12.81
CA ASP A 15 -29.50 11.54 -11.83
C ASP A 15 -28.13 12.25 -11.91
N ALA A 16 -27.66 12.75 -10.79
CA ALA A 16 -26.32 13.30 -10.67
C ALA A 16 -25.32 12.17 -10.40
N ILE A 17 -24.25 12.11 -11.20
CA ILE A 17 -23.12 11.21 -10.97
C ILE A 17 -21.95 12.09 -10.57
N GLU A 18 -21.42 11.87 -9.37
CA GLU A 18 -20.16 12.46 -8.95
C GLU A 18 -19.02 11.55 -9.42
N LEU A 19 -18.11 12.10 -10.21
CA LEU A 19 -16.96 11.40 -10.75
C LEU A 19 -15.67 12.02 -10.21
N GLU A 20 -14.89 11.23 -9.51
CA GLU A 20 -13.53 11.56 -9.08
C GLU A 20 -12.53 10.76 -9.92
N VAL A 21 -11.49 11.43 -10.45
CA VAL A 21 -10.37 10.80 -11.15
C VAL A 21 -9.09 11.34 -10.55
N SER A 22 -8.29 10.45 -9.99
CA SER A 22 -7.05 10.83 -9.30
C SER A 22 -6.03 9.68 -9.30
N THR A 23 -4.79 9.98 -8.95
CA THR A 23 -3.83 8.92 -8.59
C THR A 23 -4.14 8.41 -7.18
N PHE A 24 -3.77 7.14 -6.88
CA PHE A 24 -3.92 6.60 -5.52
C PHE A 24 -3.31 7.53 -4.46
N ALA A 25 -2.10 8.01 -4.70
CA ALA A 25 -1.39 8.90 -3.76
C ALA A 25 -2.17 10.19 -3.48
N SER A 26 -2.67 10.87 -4.53
CA SER A 26 -3.43 12.11 -4.39
C SER A 26 -4.76 11.88 -3.66
N TRP A 27 -5.47 10.83 -4.03
CA TRP A 27 -6.72 10.41 -3.39
C TRP A 27 -6.53 10.10 -1.91
N ALA A 28 -5.57 9.24 -1.58
CA ALA A 28 -5.29 8.85 -0.20
C ALA A 28 -4.85 10.05 0.66
N TYR A 29 -3.99 10.91 0.11
CA TYR A 29 -3.53 12.13 0.78
C TYR A 29 -4.70 13.08 1.10
N GLY A 30 -5.62 13.26 0.17
CA GLY A 30 -6.82 14.07 0.36
C GLY A 30 -7.75 13.50 1.44
N LEU A 31 -8.05 12.20 1.40
CA LEU A 31 -8.93 11.52 2.36
C LEU A 31 -8.39 11.51 3.79
N ILE A 32 -7.06 11.45 3.97
CA ILE A 32 -6.42 11.52 5.29
C ILE A 32 -6.36 12.95 5.84
N GLY A 33 -6.59 13.97 4.99
CA GLY A 33 -6.59 15.37 5.42
C GLY A 33 -5.24 16.05 5.29
N GLN A 34 -4.45 15.64 4.30
CA GLN A 34 -3.17 16.28 3.92
C GLN A 34 -2.14 16.32 5.07
N PRO A 35 -1.75 15.16 5.61
CA PRO A 35 -0.81 15.11 6.73
C PRO A 35 0.59 15.58 6.34
N GLN A 36 1.41 15.87 7.34
CA GLN A 36 2.81 16.23 7.13
C GLN A 36 3.60 15.02 6.64
N MET A 37 4.12 15.08 5.42
CA MET A 37 4.90 14.00 4.82
C MET A 37 6.38 14.10 5.18
N ILE A 38 7.01 12.95 5.40
CA ILE A 38 8.47 12.86 5.54
C ILE A 38 9.11 12.93 4.15
N ASN A 39 10.14 13.78 4.01
CA ASN A 39 10.82 13.98 2.71
C ASN A 39 12.07 13.11 2.54
N ASP A 40 12.65 12.67 3.64
CA ASP A 40 13.94 11.94 3.72
C ASP A 40 13.76 10.50 4.24
N ALA A 41 12.64 9.87 3.92
CA ALA A 41 12.27 8.53 4.39
C ALA A 41 13.38 7.48 4.18
N ASP A 42 13.94 7.43 2.98
CA ASP A 42 14.99 6.48 2.61
C ASP A 42 16.29 6.74 3.39
N GLN A 43 16.65 8.01 3.57
CA GLN A 43 17.82 8.37 4.38
C GLN A 43 17.63 7.93 5.83
N LYS A 44 16.45 8.15 6.40
CA LYS A 44 16.15 7.76 7.78
C LYS A 44 16.20 6.24 7.96
N ILE A 45 15.69 5.47 7.00
CA ILE A 45 15.81 4.00 7.02
C ILE A 45 17.28 3.56 6.95
N ARG A 46 18.12 4.21 6.11
CA ARG A 46 19.55 3.92 6.06
C ARG A 46 20.26 4.22 7.38
N GLU A 47 19.88 5.30 8.08
CA GLU A 47 20.42 5.62 9.41
C GLU A 47 20.15 4.47 10.40
N PHE A 48 18.89 3.98 10.48
CA PHE A 48 18.54 2.85 11.33
C PHE A 48 19.22 1.55 10.92
N SER A 49 19.47 1.34 9.63
CA SER A 49 20.10 0.11 9.12
C SER A 49 21.62 0.09 9.24
N SER A 50 22.26 1.17 9.69
CA SER A 50 23.73 1.32 9.70
C SER A 50 24.47 0.28 10.55
N GLY A 51 23.81 -0.33 11.52
CA GLY A 51 24.35 -1.42 12.35
C GLY A 51 24.19 -2.82 11.75
N LEU A 52 23.43 -2.99 10.67
CA LEU A 52 23.18 -4.29 10.07
C LEU A 52 24.24 -4.63 9.00
N SER A 53 24.60 -5.91 8.93
CA SER A 53 25.47 -6.45 7.86
C SER A 53 24.68 -6.70 6.57
N LEU A 54 23.79 -5.77 6.17
CA LEU A 54 22.99 -5.80 4.97
C LEU A 54 23.30 -4.56 4.13
N ASP A 55 23.13 -4.69 2.82
CA ASP A 55 23.19 -3.54 1.92
C ASP A 55 22.11 -2.51 2.29
N SER A 56 22.49 -1.24 2.39
CA SER A 56 21.61 -0.19 2.88
C SER A 56 20.44 0.11 1.91
N GLN A 57 20.68 -0.01 0.60
CA GLN A 57 19.63 0.13 -0.39
C GLN A 57 18.63 -1.02 -0.30
N PHE A 58 19.14 -2.23 -0.10
CA PHE A 58 18.29 -3.39 0.15
C PHE A 58 17.44 -3.21 1.42
N CYS A 59 17.99 -2.66 2.51
CA CYS A 59 17.23 -2.37 3.73
C CYS A 59 16.08 -1.39 3.46
N VAL A 60 16.32 -0.34 2.66
CA VAL A 60 15.28 0.61 2.24
C VAL A 60 14.15 -0.09 1.49
N GLU A 61 14.50 -0.81 0.43
CA GLU A 61 13.52 -1.49 -0.42
C GLU A 61 12.73 -2.55 0.35
N GLU A 62 13.41 -3.34 1.19
CA GLU A 62 12.75 -4.39 1.98
C GLU A 62 11.85 -3.78 3.05
N SER A 63 12.25 -2.67 3.68
CA SER A 63 11.42 -1.95 4.65
C SER A 63 10.14 -1.42 4.02
N HIS A 64 10.24 -0.80 2.84
CA HIS A 64 9.05 -0.35 2.09
C HIS A 64 8.17 -1.52 1.67
N TYR A 65 8.75 -2.62 1.21
CA TYR A 65 8.01 -3.84 0.87
C TYR A 65 7.22 -4.37 2.07
N VAL A 66 7.83 -4.46 3.25
CA VAL A 66 7.17 -4.96 4.46
C VAL A 66 6.04 -4.04 4.87
N MET A 67 6.28 -2.72 4.96
CA MET A 67 5.29 -1.74 5.39
C MET A 67 4.13 -1.56 4.39
N SER A 68 4.34 -1.85 3.11
CA SER A 68 3.28 -1.79 2.10
C SER A 68 2.47 -3.07 1.97
N ARG A 69 2.95 -4.18 2.53
CA ARG A 69 2.31 -5.50 2.45
C ARG A 69 1.57 -5.90 3.70
N PHE A 70 2.13 -5.64 4.87
CA PHE A 70 1.57 -6.04 6.16
C PHE A 70 0.93 -4.86 6.86
N LEU A 71 -0.23 -5.10 7.48
CA LEU A 71 -0.82 -4.14 8.41
C LEU A 71 -0.03 -4.14 9.74
N PRO A 72 -0.08 -3.08 10.56
CA PRO A 72 0.69 -2.99 11.79
C PRO A 72 0.51 -4.18 12.74
N GLN A 73 -0.72 -4.69 12.87
CA GLN A 73 -1.02 -5.85 13.71
C GLN A 73 -0.48 -7.17 13.16
N ASP A 74 -0.22 -7.23 11.86
CA ASP A 74 0.20 -8.43 11.12
C ASP A 74 1.66 -8.39 10.69
N ILE A 75 2.40 -7.36 11.09
CA ILE A 75 3.77 -7.12 10.60
C ILE A 75 4.74 -8.27 10.93
N ASP A 76 4.50 -9.00 12.02
CA ASP A 76 5.29 -10.16 12.41
C ASP A 76 5.12 -11.36 11.47
N ASN A 77 4.08 -11.39 10.64
CA ASN A 77 3.92 -12.38 9.58
C ASN A 77 5.06 -12.31 8.56
N TYR A 78 5.74 -11.17 8.43
CA TYR A 78 6.96 -11.04 7.63
C TYR A 78 8.03 -12.09 7.96
N LEU A 79 8.14 -12.51 9.23
CA LEU A 79 9.17 -13.45 9.68
C LEU A 79 9.07 -14.82 8.99
N THR A 80 7.87 -15.22 8.58
CA THR A 80 7.57 -16.52 7.98
C THR A 80 7.02 -16.43 6.57
N ALA A 81 6.54 -15.25 6.15
CA ALA A 81 5.92 -15.06 4.84
C ALA A 81 6.91 -15.34 3.70
N ARG A 82 6.36 -15.87 2.60
CA ARG A 82 7.09 -15.99 1.35
C ARG A 82 7.33 -14.58 0.77
N ARG A 83 8.56 -14.34 0.28
CA ARG A 83 8.95 -13.07 -0.34
C ARG A 83 8.60 -13.10 -1.83
N ASP A 84 7.31 -13.04 -2.13
CA ASP A 84 6.84 -13.04 -3.50
C ASP A 84 7.21 -11.71 -4.19
N GLY A 85 7.66 -11.80 -5.44
CA GLY A 85 8.04 -10.66 -6.26
C GLY A 85 9.39 -9.99 -5.93
N ARG A 86 10.12 -10.46 -4.93
CA ARG A 86 11.41 -9.86 -4.51
C ARG A 86 12.65 -10.62 -5.00
N GLY A 87 12.45 -11.68 -5.81
CA GLY A 87 13.55 -12.55 -6.21
C GLY A 87 14.11 -13.39 -5.07
N GLY A 88 15.08 -14.25 -5.40
CA GLY A 88 15.71 -15.18 -4.42
C GLY A 88 16.89 -14.59 -3.64
N MET A 89 17.40 -13.44 -4.03
CA MET A 89 18.61 -12.85 -3.46
C MET A 89 18.36 -11.41 -2.95
N PRO A 90 19.00 -11.00 -1.84
CA PRO A 90 19.69 -11.86 -0.88
C PRO A 90 18.73 -12.81 -0.16
N ARG A 91 19.23 -13.99 0.25
CA ARG A 91 18.44 -14.94 1.03
C ARG A 91 18.19 -14.34 2.41
N MET A 92 16.93 -14.11 2.73
CA MET A 92 16.50 -13.55 4.02
C MET A 92 16.13 -14.67 4.98
N GLU A 93 17.09 -15.08 5.79
CA GLU A 93 16.83 -16.03 6.87
C GLU A 93 16.01 -15.36 7.99
N ARG A 94 15.31 -16.16 8.77
CA ARG A 94 14.43 -15.64 9.85
C ARG A 94 15.15 -14.66 10.78
N LYS A 95 16.37 -15.00 11.22
CA LYS A 95 17.19 -14.14 12.10
C LYS A 95 17.49 -12.77 11.47
N THR A 96 17.75 -12.74 10.17
CA THR A 96 17.98 -11.49 9.43
C THR A 96 16.70 -10.65 9.31
N ARG A 97 15.56 -11.31 9.13
CA ARG A 97 14.26 -10.63 9.14
C ARG A 97 13.89 -10.07 10.51
N GLU A 98 14.21 -10.83 11.59
CA GLU A 98 14.01 -10.38 12.97
C GLU A 98 14.85 -9.13 13.24
N ALA A 99 16.11 -9.10 12.84
CA ALA A 99 16.98 -7.93 12.98
C ALA A 99 16.45 -6.73 12.17
N LEU A 100 16.10 -6.90 10.90
CA LEU A 100 15.54 -5.83 10.09
C LEU A 100 14.24 -5.27 10.71
N LEU A 101 13.37 -6.15 11.19
CA LEU A 101 12.12 -5.74 11.80
C LEU A 101 12.32 -4.97 13.11
N SER A 102 13.20 -5.47 14.00
CA SER A 102 13.42 -4.89 15.33
C SER A 102 14.33 -3.67 15.34
N GLU A 103 15.34 -3.62 14.46
CA GLU A 103 16.37 -2.59 14.49
C GLU A 103 16.13 -1.47 13.46
N VAL A 104 15.31 -1.73 12.42
CA VAL A 104 15.06 -0.76 11.35
C VAL A 104 13.59 -0.40 11.24
N ILE A 105 12.71 -1.38 10.95
CA ILE A 105 11.33 -1.09 10.58
C ILE A 105 10.53 -0.53 11.76
N ARG A 106 10.58 -1.19 12.93
CA ARG A 106 9.86 -0.72 14.12
C ARG A 106 10.37 0.64 14.62
N PRO A 107 11.70 0.87 14.77
CA PRO A 107 12.22 2.19 15.11
C PRO A 107 11.85 3.28 14.10
N TYR A 108 11.82 2.99 12.80
CA TYR A 108 11.39 3.93 11.80
C TYR A 108 9.90 4.27 11.91
N ILE A 109 9.04 3.29 12.17
CA ILE A 109 7.61 3.52 12.42
C ILE A 109 7.43 4.39 13.67
N GLU A 110 8.10 4.07 14.78
CA GLU A 110 8.06 4.85 16.03
C GLU A 110 8.57 6.27 15.84
N TYR A 111 9.63 6.46 15.06
CA TYR A 111 10.13 7.78 14.70
C TYR A 111 9.07 8.62 13.98
N LYS A 112 8.38 8.05 12.99
CA LYS A 112 7.32 8.76 12.28
C LYS A 112 6.16 9.14 13.22
N ILE A 113 5.72 8.21 14.05
CA ILE A 113 4.62 8.44 15.01
C ILE A 113 5.02 9.56 15.99
N SER A 114 6.21 9.49 16.59
CA SER A 114 6.69 10.45 17.58
C SER A 114 6.87 11.87 17.03
N ASN A 115 7.08 11.99 15.72
CA ASN A 115 7.24 13.29 15.04
C ASN A 115 6.00 13.70 14.23
N SER A 116 4.89 12.96 14.32
CA SER A 116 3.67 13.18 13.53
C SER A 116 3.93 13.25 12.02
N LEU A 117 4.86 12.41 11.54
CA LEU A 117 5.25 12.32 10.13
C LEU A 117 4.58 11.12 9.46
N TRP A 118 4.25 11.30 8.19
CA TRP A 118 3.61 10.28 7.36
C TRP A 118 4.46 9.96 6.14
N TYR A 119 4.40 8.71 5.70
CA TYR A 119 4.91 8.28 4.40
C TYR A 119 3.78 7.68 3.56
N TRP A 120 3.99 7.51 2.27
CA TRP A 120 2.95 7.01 1.35
C TRP A 120 2.34 5.68 1.79
N ASN A 121 3.14 4.76 2.33
CA ASN A 121 2.67 3.49 2.87
C ASN A 121 1.71 3.68 4.07
N ASP A 122 1.89 4.73 4.86
CA ASP A 122 1.03 4.99 6.02
C ASP A 122 -0.35 5.46 5.60
N LEU A 123 -0.46 6.20 4.47
CA LEU A 123 -1.75 6.61 3.92
C LEU A 123 -2.57 5.37 3.49
N ALA A 124 -1.94 4.45 2.77
CA ALA A 124 -2.57 3.20 2.36
C ALA A 124 -3.00 2.37 3.58
N THR A 125 -2.11 2.23 4.57
CA THR A 125 -2.39 1.50 5.82
C THR A 125 -3.54 2.14 6.60
N ALA A 126 -3.56 3.46 6.73
CA ALA A 126 -4.62 4.17 7.45
C ALA A 126 -5.99 4.00 6.78
N LEU A 127 -6.06 4.07 5.44
CA LEU A 127 -7.29 3.85 4.68
C LEU A 127 -7.71 2.37 4.66
N ALA A 128 -6.75 1.43 4.71
CA ALA A 128 -7.05 0.01 4.85
C ALA A 128 -7.72 -0.32 6.19
N LEU A 129 -7.39 0.45 7.24
CA LEU A 129 -7.92 0.24 8.60
C LEU A 129 -9.14 1.12 8.92
N ASN A 130 -9.29 2.28 8.27
CA ASN A 130 -10.32 3.25 8.59
C ASN A 130 -11.09 3.66 7.34
N LYS A 131 -12.41 3.45 7.37
CA LYS A 131 -13.31 3.92 6.31
C LYS A 131 -13.49 5.43 6.42
N LYS A 132 -13.18 6.15 5.33
CA LYS A 132 -13.27 7.62 5.21
C LYS A 132 -14.25 8.06 4.13
N ALA A 133 -14.53 7.18 3.18
CA ALA A 133 -15.41 7.43 2.05
C ALA A 133 -16.29 6.21 1.78
N SER A 134 -17.21 6.33 0.84
CA SER A 134 -18.11 5.25 0.44
C SER A 134 -18.38 5.39 -1.06
N TYR A 135 -17.69 4.58 -1.87
CA TYR A 135 -17.82 4.62 -3.32
C TYR A 135 -18.67 3.47 -3.84
N ASP A 136 -19.66 3.78 -4.66
CA ASP A 136 -20.54 2.78 -5.30
C ASP A 136 -19.82 2.07 -6.45
N VAL A 137 -18.96 2.78 -7.18
CA VAL A 137 -18.23 2.26 -8.32
C VAL A 137 -16.78 2.73 -8.26
N VAL A 138 -15.84 1.80 -8.34
CA VAL A 138 -14.40 2.09 -8.40
C VAL A 138 -13.77 1.34 -9.58
N VAL A 139 -12.98 2.04 -10.37
CA VAL A 139 -12.13 1.46 -11.41
C VAL A 139 -10.68 1.81 -11.08
N VAL A 140 -9.85 0.78 -10.91
CA VAL A 140 -8.42 0.92 -10.64
C VAL A 140 -7.65 0.44 -11.85
N ASP A 141 -6.92 1.35 -12.48
CA ASP A 141 -6.02 1.03 -13.60
C ASP A 141 -4.60 0.77 -13.09
N GLU A 142 -3.77 0.08 -13.88
CA GLU A 142 -2.39 -0.30 -13.57
C GLU A 142 -2.26 -1.02 -12.21
N THR A 143 -3.22 -1.86 -11.89
CA THR A 143 -3.30 -2.51 -10.56
C THR A 143 -2.09 -3.39 -10.25
N GLN A 144 -1.32 -3.83 -11.26
CA GLN A 144 -0.07 -4.58 -11.06
C GLN A 144 0.99 -3.79 -10.28
N ASP A 145 0.89 -2.45 -10.22
CA ASP A 145 1.81 -1.59 -9.50
C ASP A 145 1.36 -1.31 -8.05
N PHE A 146 0.16 -1.73 -7.68
CA PHE A 146 -0.38 -1.55 -6.33
C PHE A 146 0.25 -2.53 -5.34
N SER A 147 0.46 -2.06 -4.13
CA SER A 147 0.80 -2.89 -2.97
C SER A 147 -0.46 -3.52 -2.35
N ALA A 148 -0.29 -4.53 -1.50
CA ALA A 148 -1.40 -5.16 -0.79
C ALA A 148 -2.20 -4.15 0.06
N ASN A 149 -1.53 -3.23 0.75
CA ASN A 149 -2.21 -2.23 1.57
C ASN A 149 -2.97 -1.18 0.73
N GLU A 150 -2.50 -0.86 -0.47
CA GLU A 150 -3.25 0.01 -1.41
C GLU A 150 -4.53 -0.66 -1.90
N ILE A 151 -4.49 -1.96 -2.21
CA ILE A 151 -5.70 -2.72 -2.54
C ILE A 151 -6.66 -2.77 -1.36
N ARG A 152 -6.18 -3.09 -0.15
CA ARG A 152 -7.01 -3.08 1.07
C ARG A 152 -7.64 -1.71 1.33
N ALA A 153 -6.87 -0.64 1.09
CA ALA A 153 -7.35 0.73 1.22
C ALA A 153 -8.53 1.00 0.27
N VAL A 154 -8.39 0.67 -1.01
CA VAL A 154 -9.48 0.80 -1.98
C VAL A 154 -10.71 -0.01 -1.55
N MET A 155 -10.51 -1.29 -1.22
CA MET A 155 -11.61 -2.18 -0.82
C MET A 155 -12.35 -1.68 0.43
N ASN A 156 -11.63 -1.10 1.40
CA ASN A 156 -12.24 -0.59 2.62
C ASN A 156 -13.07 0.69 2.40
N GLN A 157 -12.89 1.40 1.28
CA GLN A 157 -13.65 2.61 0.96
C GLN A 157 -14.87 2.34 0.05
N LEU A 158 -15.19 1.08 -0.26
CA LEU A 158 -16.34 0.73 -1.07
C LEU A 158 -17.65 0.82 -0.26
N ALA A 159 -18.74 1.18 -0.91
CA ALA A 159 -20.08 1.12 -0.32
C ALA A 159 -20.49 -0.33 -0.02
N GLU A 160 -21.59 -0.53 0.68
CA GLU A 160 -22.14 -1.87 0.94
C GLU A 160 -22.53 -2.55 -0.38
N GLU A 161 -23.29 -1.84 -1.22
CA GLU A 161 -23.55 -2.24 -2.60
C GLU A 161 -22.56 -1.51 -3.52
N HIS A 162 -21.64 -2.23 -4.12
CA HIS A 162 -20.59 -1.64 -4.95
C HIS A 162 -20.22 -2.48 -6.15
N THR A 163 -19.53 -1.86 -7.09
CA THR A 163 -18.82 -2.51 -8.19
C THR A 163 -17.38 -2.03 -8.22
N VAL A 164 -16.43 -2.97 -8.20
CA VAL A 164 -15.02 -2.65 -8.35
C VAL A 164 -14.43 -3.37 -9.55
N THR A 165 -13.63 -2.66 -10.34
CA THR A 165 -12.92 -3.20 -11.50
C THR A 165 -11.44 -2.91 -11.36
N PHE A 166 -10.63 -3.97 -11.35
CA PHE A 166 -9.17 -3.89 -11.38
C PHE A 166 -8.67 -4.20 -12.79
N VAL A 167 -7.98 -3.24 -13.39
CA VAL A 167 -7.38 -3.38 -14.72
C VAL A 167 -5.89 -3.67 -14.55
N LEU A 168 -5.43 -4.73 -15.19
CA LEU A 168 -4.06 -5.24 -15.08
C LEU A 168 -3.44 -5.33 -16.48
N ASP A 169 -2.26 -4.74 -16.67
CA ASP A 169 -1.44 -5.06 -17.84
C ASP A 169 -0.45 -6.18 -17.50
N SER A 170 -0.77 -7.39 -17.91
CA SER A 170 0.07 -8.57 -17.65
C SER A 170 1.40 -8.57 -18.42
N ALA A 171 1.54 -7.73 -19.46
CA ALA A 171 2.75 -7.59 -20.27
C ALA A 171 3.76 -6.60 -19.67
N GLN A 172 3.31 -5.68 -18.82
CA GLN A 172 4.13 -4.60 -18.25
C GLN A 172 4.55 -4.84 -16.79
N ARG A 173 4.73 -6.09 -16.36
CA ARG A 173 5.24 -6.38 -15.01
C ARG A 173 6.69 -5.91 -14.83
N ILE A 174 6.89 -4.59 -14.74
CA ILE A 174 8.22 -3.96 -14.60
C ILE A 174 8.69 -3.98 -13.13
N TYR A 175 7.78 -4.00 -12.17
CA TYR A 175 8.08 -3.98 -10.74
C TYR A 175 7.69 -5.28 -10.04
N ALA A 176 8.61 -5.81 -9.23
CA ALA A 176 8.43 -7.01 -8.43
C ALA A 176 7.58 -6.76 -7.16
N ARG A 177 6.47 -6.05 -7.27
CA ARG A 177 5.54 -5.77 -6.15
C ARG A 177 4.41 -6.82 -6.06
N ASN A 178 4.72 -8.07 -6.36
CA ASN A 178 3.71 -9.11 -6.41
C ASN A 178 3.18 -9.43 -5.01
N PHE A 179 1.90 -9.22 -4.83
CA PHE A 179 1.09 -9.89 -3.83
C PHE A 179 0.14 -10.87 -4.55
N THR A 180 -0.34 -11.87 -3.85
CA THR A 180 -1.44 -12.68 -4.35
C THR A 180 -2.76 -12.04 -3.92
N TRP A 181 -3.79 -12.11 -4.75
CA TRP A 181 -5.13 -11.59 -4.42
C TRP A 181 -5.70 -12.17 -3.13
N ALA A 182 -5.21 -13.35 -2.71
CA ALA A 182 -5.57 -13.97 -1.44
C ALA A 182 -4.94 -13.26 -0.21
N GLU A 183 -3.98 -12.37 -0.41
CA GLU A 183 -3.28 -11.62 0.66
C GLU A 183 -3.82 -10.19 0.83
N ALA A 184 -4.52 -9.65 -0.16
CA ALA A 184 -5.22 -8.38 -0.11
C ALA A 184 -6.64 -8.53 0.41
#